data_0e217bbd54dd3797c231d75e8d874d8a
#
_entry.id   0e217bbd54dd3797c231d75e8d874d8a
#
_cell.length_a   1.000
_cell.length_b   1.000
_cell.length_c   1.000
_cell.angle_alpha   90.00
_cell.angle_beta   90.00
_cell.angle_gamma   90.00
#
_symmetry.space_group_name_H-M   'P 1'
#
loop_
_entity.id
_entity.type
_entity.pdbx_description
1 polymer ?
#
loop_
_entity_poly.entity_id
_entity_poly.type
_entity_poly.pdbx_seq_one_letter_code
_entity_poly.pdbx_strand_id
1 'polypeptide(L)'
;MTNLSKQYLKRSIQTILIIFIGCLNVNASITTSYETNSDSTLIVYLQENNIELTNNNELKLLKSGEEKFIDLFNEIEKAKHHIHLEYFNFRNDSIANSLFELLERKVKEGVEVRALFDAFGNSSNNQPLKKKHLKAIREKGIEIEKFDPIKFPWINHAFHRDHRKIAIIDGKIGYTGGMNIADYYITGLPEIGEWRDMHVKIKGEAVNKLQDIFLDMWNTCNKQNIGGLAYYPYNIDSICCTKGGKNVAIVDRYPKRTPKVMRKVYAKAIESAKEKVQIINPYFTPTKTITKAIKAATQKGVKVEIMIPGKSDIPFTPNASIYIANKLRKKGADIYIYNGGFHHSKIMMVDSTYCTVGSTNLNSRSLHYDYEVNAFIFDPETTSELITMFKEDQKDSTKLTKEYYKDLSPWKRFVGWFAHLFTPFI
;
A
#
# COMPACT_ATOMS: atom_id res chain seq x y z
N MET A 1 -27.74 -8.65 -62.91
CA MET A 1 -27.51 -9.26 -61.58
C MET A 1 -28.58 -10.33 -61.37
N THR A 2 -28.21 -11.57 -61.34
CA THR A 2 -29.10 -12.73 -61.29
C THR A 2 -29.68 -12.90 -59.86
N ASN A 3 -30.87 -13.46 -59.77
CA ASN A 3 -31.57 -13.73 -58.48
C ASN A 3 -30.71 -14.45 -57.43
N LEU A 4 -29.72 -15.24 -57.87
CA LEU A 4 -28.77 -15.92 -57.02
C LEU A 4 -27.83 -14.95 -56.24
N SER A 5 -27.36 -13.88 -56.87
CA SER A 5 -26.48 -12.90 -56.23
C SER A 5 -27.15 -12.11 -55.13
N LYS A 6 -28.46 -11.85 -55.27
CA LYS A 6 -29.26 -11.16 -54.21
C LYS A 6 -29.53 -12.07 -53.00
N GLN A 7 -29.63 -13.41 -53.23
CA GLN A 7 -29.83 -14.37 -52.15
C GLN A 7 -28.56 -14.61 -51.31
N TYR A 8 -27.40 -14.62 -51.95
CA TYR A 8 -26.10 -14.70 -51.24
C TYR A 8 -25.78 -13.44 -50.44
N LEU A 9 -26.08 -12.25 -50.99
CA LEU A 9 -25.87 -11.01 -50.28
C LEU A 9 -26.82 -10.88 -49.03
N LYS A 10 -28.06 -11.36 -49.16
CA LYS A 10 -29.01 -11.38 -48.04
C LYS A 10 -28.60 -12.36 -46.92
N ARG A 11 -28.04 -13.52 -47.27
CA ARG A 11 -27.53 -14.47 -46.30
C ARG A 11 -26.26 -13.98 -45.61
N SER A 12 -25.33 -13.38 -46.34
CA SER A 12 -24.14 -12.75 -45.78
C SER A 12 -24.46 -11.62 -44.81
N ILE A 13 -25.43 -10.76 -45.14
CA ILE A 13 -25.87 -9.68 -44.22
C ILE A 13 -26.54 -10.25 -42.97
N GLN A 14 -27.35 -11.31 -43.08
CA GLN A 14 -27.97 -11.96 -41.93
C GLN A 14 -26.89 -12.64 -41.01
N THR A 15 -25.87 -13.26 -41.59
CA THR A 15 -24.80 -13.88 -40.82
C THR A 15 -23.92 -12.84 -40.12
N ILE A 16 -23.63 -11.71 -40.78
CA ILE A 16 -22.90 -10.59 -40.16
C ILE A 16 -23.74 -9.94 -39.04
N LEU A 17 -25.05 -9.79 -39.22
CA LEU A 17 -25.92 -9.24 -38.19
C LEU A 17 -26.05 -10.15 -36.97
N ILE A 18 -26.07 -11.47 -37.17
CA ILE A 18 -26.07 -12.47 -36.05
C ILE A 18 -24.75 -12.45 -35.30
N ILE A 19 -23.60 -12.31 -35.99
CA ILE A 19 -22.29 -12.18 -35.34
C ILE A 19 -22.19 -10.85 -34.58
N PHE A 20 -22.73 -9.75 -35.12
CA PHE A 20 -22.73 -8.45 -34.42
C PHE A 20 -23.66 -8.42 -33.20
N ILE A 21 -24.81 -9.08 -33.27
CA ILE A 21 -25.73 -9.24 -32.14
C ILE A 21 -25.14 -10.21 -31.09
N GLY A 22 -24.42 -11.26 -31.53
CA GLY A 22 -23.68 -12.15 -30.64
C GLY A 22 -22.54 -11.45 -29.89
N CYS A 23 -21.80 -10.55 -30.54
CA CYS A 23 -20.74 -9.75 -29.90
C CYS A 23 -21.31 -8.65 -28.95
N LEU A 24 -22.51 -8.12 -29.22
CA LEU A 24 -23.16 -7.17 -28.32
C LEU A 24 -23.76 -7.83 -27.07
N ASN A 25 -24.12 -9.13 -27.15
CA ASN A 25 -24.63 -9.87 -25.99
C ASN A 25 -23.55 -10.49 -25.10
N VAL A 26 -22.30 -10.58 -25.54
CA VAL A 26 -21.18 -11.06 -24.69
C VAL A 26 -20.65 -9.96 -23.75
N ASN A 27 -20.91 -8.68 -24.05
CA ASN A 27 -20.56 -7.58 -23.14
C ASN A 27 -21.69 -7.21 -22.14
N ALA A 28 -22.82 -7.91 -22.13
CA ALA A 28 -23.97 -7.58 -21.30
C ALA A 28 -24.21 -8.56 -20.13
N SER A 29 -23.30 -9.47 -19.83
CA SER A 29 -23.54 -10.50 -18.80
C SER A 29 -22.44 -10.67 -17.75
N ILE A 30 -21.70 -9.60 -17.42
CA ILE A 30 -20.96 -9.51 -16.15
C ILE A 30 -21.32 -8.18 -15.46
N THR A 31 -22.59 -7.87 -15.37
CA THR A 31 -23.14 -7.06 -14.31
C THR A 31 -23.76 -8.01 -13.29
N THR A 32 -22.91 -8.67 -12.50
CA THR A 32 -23.33 -9.11 -11.18
C THR A 32 -23.89 -7.86 -10.49
N SER A 33 -25.14 -7.94 -10.08
CA SER A 33 -25.84 -6.95 -9.29
C SER A 33 -25.04 -6.59 -8.04
N TYR A 34 -24.09 -5.68 -8.15
CA TYR A 34 -23.56 -4.99 -7.00
C TYR A 34 -24.67 -4.05 -6.54
N GLU A 35 -25.42 -4.50 -5.53
CA GLU A 35 -26.28 -3.59 -4.80
C GLU A 35 -25.47 -2.35 -4.43
N THR A 36 -26.07 -1.20 -4.55
CA THR A 36 -25.57 0.16 -4.45
C THR A 36 -24.83 0.47 -3.11
N ASN A 37 -23.78 -0.25 -2.79
CA ASN A 37 -22.92 -0.03 -1.63
C ASN A 37 -21.82 1.01 -1.92
N SER A 38 -21.19 1.54 -0.90
CA SER A 38 -20.15 2.60 -0.97
C SER A 38 -18.95 2.24 -1.85
N ASP A 39 -18.73 0.97 -2.12
CA ASP A 39 -17.64 0.43 -2.93
C ASP A 39 -17.83 0.59 -4.44
N SER A 40 -19.07 0.61 -4.93
CA SER A 40 -19.38 0.67 -6.37
C SER A 40 -18.72 1.87 -7.08
N THR A 41 -18.74 3.05 -6.47
CA THR A 41 -18.10 4.25 -7.01
C THR A 41 -16.58 4.12 -7.10
N LEU A 42 -15.97 3.48 -6.12
CA LEU A 42 -14.53 3.25 -6.12
C LEU A 42 -14.15 2.17 -7.13
N ILE A 43 -14.91 1.07 -7.21
CA ILE A 43 -14.70 -0.01 -8.18
C ILE A 43 -14.74 0.52 -9.60
N VAL A 44 -15.76 1.30 -9.95
CA VAL A 44 -15.87 1.95 -11.27
C VAL A 44 -14.63 2.79 -11.56
N TYR A 45 -14.19 3.61 -10.61
CA TYR A 45 -12.98 4.42 -10.79
C TYR A 45 -11.73 3.56 -11.00
N LEU A 46 -11.57 2.43 -10.28
CA LEU A 46 -10.46 1.51 -10.47
C LEU A 46 -10.46 0.92 -11.89
N GLN A 47 -11.62 0.45 -12.35
CA GLN A 47 -11.81 -0.09 -13.70
C GLN A 47 -11.48 0.93 -14.81
N GLU A 48 -12.00 2.16 -14.69
CA GLU A 48 -11.72 3.26 -15.63
C GLU A 48 -10.22 3.63 -15.69
N ASN A 49 -9.45 3.32 -14.66
CA ASN A 49 -7.99 3.56 -14.62
C ASN A 49 -7.17 2.30 -14.85
N ASN A 50 -7.77 1.23 -15.38
CA ASN A 50 -7.14 -0.06 -15.66
C ASN A 50 -6.44 -0.66 -14.43
N ILE A 51 -7.02 -0.46 -13.24
CA ILE A 51 -6.58 -1.10 -12.00
C ILE A 51 -7.45 -2.34 -11.82
N GLU A 52 -6.81 -3.49 -11.91
CA GLU A 52 -7.47 -4.77 -11.84
C GLU A 52 -8.01 -5.04 -10.44
N LEU A 53 -9.25 -5.52 -10.37
CA LEU A 53 -9.86 -6.09 -9.17
C LEU A 53 -9.87 -7.60 -9.33
N THR A 54 -9.01 -8.28 -8.59
CA THR A 54 -8.95 -9.73 -8.54
C THR A 54 -9.90 -10.27 -7.46
N ASN A 55 -10.50 -11.45 -7.67
CA ASN A 55 -11.54 -11.98 -6.77
C ASN A 55 -11.15 -13.30 -6.07
N ASN A 56 -9.98 -13.80 -6.33
CA ASN A 56 -9.49 -15.08 -5.84
C ASN A 56 -8.31 -14.89 -4.89
N ASN A 57 -8.54 -14.29 -3.72
CA ASN A 57 -7.46 -14.05 -2.77
C ASN A 57 -7.83 -14.52 -1.36
N GLU A 58 -6.86 -15.10 -0.67
CA GLU A 58 -6.84 -15.31 0.77
C GLU A 58 -6.01 -14.18 1.40
N LEU A 59 -6.47 -13.65 2.53
CA LEU A 59 -5.81 -12.54 3.21
C LEU A 59 -5.56 -12.88 4.68
N LYS A 60 -4.42 -12.40 5.19
CA LYS A 60 -4.13 -12.38 6.63
C LYS A 60 -3.56 -11.02 7.00
N LEU A 61 -4.21 -10.34 7.94
CA LEU A 61 -3.65 -9.13 8.55
C LEU A 61 -2.52 -9.53 9.53
N LEU A 62 -1.44 -8.77 9.50
CA LEU A 62 -0.28 -8.92 10.38
C LEU A 62 -0.13 -7.60 11.15
N LYS A 63 -0.52 -7.62 12.42
CA LYS A 63 -0.79 -6.42 13.23
C LYS A 63 0.42 -5.97 14.04
N SER A 64 1.51 -6.73 13.99
CA SER A 64 2.76 -6.43 14.68
C SER A 64 3.97 -6.88 13.87
N GLY A 65 5.16 -6.37 14.23
CA GLY A 65 6.41 -6.86 13.65
C GLY A 65 6.65 -8.32 13.95
N GLU A 66 6.30 -8.79 15.15
CA GLU A 66 6.43 -10.19 15.53
C GLU A 66 5.61 -11.10 14.62
N GLU A 67 4.31 -10.81 14.46
CA GLU A 67 3.44 -11.57 13.55
C GLU A 67 3.98 -11.57 12.11
N LYS A 68 4.42 -10.39 11.63
CA LYS A 68 4.94 -10.26 10.26
C LYS A 68 6.21 -11.09 10.07
N PHE A 69 7.19 -10.99 10.97
CA PHE A 69 8.47 -11.67 10.75
C PHE A 69 8.37 -13.18 10.94
N ILE A 70 7.56 -13.66 11.90
CA ILE A 70 7.28 -15.08 12.05
C ILE A 70 6.62 -15.63 10.79
N ASP A 71 5.58 -14.97 10.28
CA ASP A 71 4.85 -15.42 9.10
C ASP A 71 5.74 -15.37 7.84
N LEU A 72 6.44 -14.25 7.61
CA LEU A 72 7.33 -14.07 6.46
C LEU A 72 8.48 -15.10 6.44
N PHE A 73 9.13 -15.34 7.57
CA PHE A 73 10.24 -16.29 7.64
C PHE A 73 9.75 -17.72 7.41
N ASN A 74 8.60 -18.09 7.95
CA ASN A 74 7.97 -19.39 7.71
C ASN A 74 7.61 -19.62 6.23
N GLU A 75 7.19 -18.58 5.51
CA GLU A 75 6.91 -18.72 4.08
C GLU A 75 8.19 -18.74 3.25
N ILE A 76 9.22 -17.95 3.61
CA ILE A 76 10.54 -18.00 2.97
C ILE A 76 11.17 -19.41 3.11
N GLU A 77 11.06 -20.05 4.29
CA GLU A 77 11.58 -21.42 4.50
C GLU A 77 10.97 -22.44 3.53
N LYS A 78 9.71 -22.24 3.10
CA LYS A 78 8.99 -23.11 2.18
C LYS A 78 9.25 -22.80 0.70
N ALA A 79 9.91 -21.69 0.38
CA ALA A 79 10.17 -21.25 -0.99
C ALA A 79 10.90 -22.33 -1.82
N LYS A 80 10.50 -22.46 -3.10
CA LYS A 80 11.04 -23.47 -4.02
C LYS A 80 11.58 -22.89 -5.32
N HIS A 81 11.11 -21.70 -5.73
CA HIS A 81 11.47 -21.11 -7.01
C HIS A 81 12.19 -19.75 -6.83
N HIS A 82 11.51 -18.77 -6.23
CA HIS A 82 12.10 -17.44 -6.07
C HIS A 82 11.58 -16.68 -4.85
N ILE A 83 12.43 -15.77 -4.37
CA ILE A 83 12.10 -14.81 -3.31
C ILE A 83 12.48 -13.41 -3.81
N HIS A 84 11.51 -12.53 -3.90
CA HIS A 84 11.70 -11.14 -4.29
C HIS A 84 11.33 -10.21 -3.13
N LEU A 85 12.25 -9.31 -2.77
CA LEU A 85 12.10 -8.38 -1.65
C LEU A 85 12.33 -6.94 -2.12
N GLU A 86 11.37 -6.05 -1.92
CA GLU A 86 11.46 -4.61 -2.20
C GLU A 86 11.09 -3.84 -0.94
N TYR A 87 12.04 -3.12 -0.35
CA TYR A 87 11.83 -2.38 0.89
C TYR A 87 12.47 -0.99 0.83
N PHE A 88 11.90 -0.04 1.56
CA PHE A 88 12.54 1.27 1.72
C PHE A 88 13.91 1.15 2.40
N ASN A 89 14.02 0.28 3.41
CA ASN A 89 15.32 -0.07 4.00
C ASN A 89 15.34 -1.50 4.55
N PHE A 90 16.56 -2.06 4.57
CA PHE A 90 16.97 -3.16 5.41
C PHE A 90 17.93 -2.58 6.47
N ARG A 91 17.55 -2.65 7.71
CA ARG A 91 18.44 -2.18 8.79
C ARG A 91 19.47 -3.26 9.10
N ASN A 92 20.73 -2.85 9.38
CA ASN A 92 21.76 -3.81 9.76
C ASN A 92 21.61 -4.19 11.24
N ASP A 93 20.59 -4.96 11.57
CA ASP A 93 20.19 -5.40 12.90
C ASP A 93 19.87 -6.91 12.93
N SER A 94 19.36 -7.43 14.06
CA SER A 94 19.19 -8.87 14.28
C SER A 94 18.20 -9.48 13.28
N ILE A 95 17.06 -8.85 13.04
CA ILE A 95 16.03 -9.35 12.12
C ILE A 95 16.57 -9.40 10.69
N ALA A 96 17.23 -8.34 10.22
CA ALA A 96 17.78 -8.34 8.87
C ALA A 96 18.91 -9.37 8.71
N ASN A 97 19.76 -9.52 9.69
CA ASN A 97 20.83 -10.53 9.65
C ASN A 97 20.24 -11.94 9.63
N SER A 98 19.26 -12.26 10.48
CA SER A 98 18.56 -13.55 10.47
C SER A 98 17.84 -13.79 9.13
N LEU A 99 17.27 -12.76 8.52
CA LEU A 99 16.68 -12.85 7.18
C LEU A 99 17.75 -13.22 6.15
N PHE A 100 18.91 -12.53 6.11
CA PHE A 100 19.96 -12.82 5.14
C PHE A 100 20.61 -14.20 5.35
N GLU A 101 20.65 -14.72 6.57
CA GLU A 101 21.08 -16.10 6.85
C GLU A 101 20.05 -17.12 6.31
N LEU A 102 18.77 -16.87 6.49
CA LEU A 102 17.71 -17.71 5.92
C LEU A 102 17.76 -17.69 4.38
N LEU A 103 17.91 -16.51 3.78
CA LEU A 103 18.00 -16.35 2.33
C LEU A 103 19.24 -17.07 1.75
N GLU A 104 20.39 -17.06 2.46
CA GLU A 104 21.59 -17.84 2.06
C GLU A 104 21.29 -19.33 2.00
N ARG A 105 20.56 -19.89 2.99
CA ARG A 105 20.15 -21.30 2.95
C ARG A 105 19.28 -21.59 1.72
N LYS A 106 18.33 -20.71 1.42
CA LYS A 106 17.45 -20.86 0.25
C LYS A 106 18.21 -20.78 -1.08
N VAL A 107 19.21 -19.89 -1.19
CA VAL A 107 20.10 -19.85 -2.36
C VAL A 107 20.86 -21.18 -2.52
N LYS A 108 21.37 -21.77 -1.44
CA LYS A 108 22.04 -23.09 -1.48
C LYS A 108 21.08 -24.23 -1.89
N GLU A 109 19.79 -24.06 -1.66
CA GLU A 109 18.74 -24.98 -2.13
C GLU A 109 18.33 -24.74 -3.61
N GLY A 110 18.92 -23.73 -4.29
CA GLY A 110 18.65 -23.39 -5.68
C GLY A 110 17.52 -22.38 -5.88
N VAL A 111 17.06 -21.72 -4.82
CA VAL A 111 16.03 -20.66 -4.90
C VAL A 111 16.67 -19.37 -5.38
N GLU A 112 16.08 -18.69 -6.38
CA GLU A 112 16.50 -17.36 -6.82
C GLU A 112 16.13 -16.30 -5.78
N VAL A 113 17.09 -15.50 -5.32
CA VAL A 113 16.84 -14.47 -4.32
C VAL A 113 17.26 -13.09 -4.83
N ARG A 114 16.30 -12.17 -4.95
CA ARG A 114 16.51 -10.78 -5.35
C ARG A 114 15.97 -9.83 -4.30
N ALA A 115 16.79 -8.87 -3.90
CA ALA A 115 16.43 -7.84 -2.93
C ALA A 115 16.73 -6.44 -3.47
N LEU A 116 15.76 -5.54 -3.38
CA LEU A 116 15.87 -4.13 -3.76
C LEU A 116 15.59 -3.23 -2.57
N PHE A 117 16.37 -2.17 -2.39
CA PHE A 117 16.11 -1.19 -1.35
C PHE A 117 16.45 0.23 -1.77
N ASP A 118 15.75 1.19 -1.19
CA ASP A 118 15.97 2.60 -1.50
C ASP A 118 17.32 3.09 -0.93
N ALA A 119 18.12 3.76 -1.76
CA ALA A 119 19.44 4.23 -1.34
C ALA A 119 19.37 5.31 -0.26
N PHE A 120 18.37 6.23 -0.34
CA PHE A 120 18.15 7.25 0.67
C PHE A 120 17.54 6.64 1.95
N GLY A 121 16.56 5.75 1.82
CA GLY A 121 15.98 5.01 2.94
C GLY A 121 17.05 4.26 3.74
N ASN A 122 17.99 3.63 3.05
CA ASN A 122 19.11 2.98 3.72
C ASN A 122 20.04 3.99 4.41
N SER A 123 20.41 5.10 3.76
CA SER A 123 21.37 6.04 4.32
C SER A 123 20.80 6.91 5.45
N SER A 124 19.50 7.08 5.50
CA SER A 124 18.80 7.89 6.51
C SER A 124 18.56 7.14 7.83
N ASN A 125 18.73 5.81 7.87
CA ASN A 125 18.58 5.05 9.11
C ASN A 125 19.90 5.03 9.91
N ASN A 126 19.80 4.79 11.22
CA ASN A 126 20.96 4.80 12.13
C ASN A 126 21.82 3.52 12.06
N GLN A 127 21.36 2.47 11.39
CA GLN A 127 22.12 1.22 11.16
C GLN A 127 22.06 0.82 9.68
N PRO A 128 22.66 1.61 8.76
CA PRO A 128 22.58 1.35 7.33
C PRO A 128 23.41 0.14 6.89
N LEU A 129 22.94 -0.54 5.85
CA LEU A 129 23.78 -1.50 5.13
C LEU A 129 24.91 -0.74 4.40
N LYS A 130 26.15 -0.89 4.90
CA LYS A 130 27.35 -0.29 4.30
C LYS A 130 27.89 -1.18 3.16
N LYS A 131 28.83 -0.66 2.36
CA LYS A 131 29.43 -1.40 1.23
C LYS A 131 29.96 -2.79 1.63
N LYS A 132 30.58 -2.91 2.81
CA LYS A 132 31.09 -4.21 3.32
C LYS A 132 29.96 -5.21 3.59
N HIS A 133 28.81 -4.74 4.12
CA HIS A 133 27.65 -5.60 4.38
C HIS A 133 27.03 -6.09 3.07
N LEU A 134 26.87 -5.20 2.09
CA LEU A 134 26.36 -5.57 0.77
C LEU A 134 27.28 -6.55 0.03
N LYS A 135 28.60 -6.40 0.17
CA LYS A 135 29.55 -7.37 -0.37
C LYS A 135 29.34 -8.75 0.25
N ALA A 136 29.28 -8.82 1.59
CA ALA A 136 29.05 -10.08 2.31
C ALA A 136 27.69 -10.73 1.93
N ILE A 137 26.63 -9.94 1.73
CA ILE A 137 25.31 -10.45 1.30
C ILE A 137 25.40 -11.03 -0.12
N ARG A 138 26.09 -10.36 -1.04
CA ARG A 138 26.29 -10.86 -2.41
C ARG A 138 27.15 -12.12 -2.46
N GLU A 139 28.14 -12.25 -1.59
CA GLU A 139 28.97 -13.46 -1.44
C GLU A 139 28.15 -14.68 -0.98
N LYS A 140 26.99 -14.48 -0.36
CA LYS A 140 25.99 -15.51 -0.04
C LYS A 140 25.14 -15.93 -1.26
N GLY A 141 25.36 -15.34 -2.42
CA GLY A 141 24.57 -15.60 -3.65
C GLY A 141 23.26 -14.82 -3.74
N ILE A 142 23.04 -13.87 -2.86
CA ILE A 142 21.83 -13.01 -2.88
C ILE A 142 22.08 -11.83 -3.81
N GLU A 143 21.23 -11.68 -4.83
CA GLU A 143 21.23 -10.48 -5.68
C GLU A 143 20.60 -9.32 -4.91
N ILE A 144 21.42 -8.38 -4.41
CA ILE A 144 20.93 -7.20 -3.66
C ILE A 144 21.39 -5.91 -4.30
N GLU A 145 20.42 -5.01 -4.61
CA GLU A 145 20.68 -3.76 -5.32
C GLU A 145 20.02 -2.55 -4.65
N LYS A 146 20.57 -1.37 -4.97
CA LYS A 146 20.08 -0.08 -4.49
C LYS A 146 19.25 0.61 -5.53
N PHE A 147 18.02 0.98 -5.19
CA PHE A 147 17.24 1.91 -5.98
C PHE A 147 17.83 3.32 -5.89
N ASP A 148 18.06 3.92 -7.05
CA ASP A 148 18.38 5.33 -7.32
C ASP A 148 19.36 5.99 -6.31
N PRO A 149 20.65 5.60 -6.32
CA PRO A 149 21.66 6.24 -5.49
C PRO A 149 21.78 7.74 -5.80
N ILE A 150 21.70 8.58 -4.77
CA ILE A 150 21.92 10.03 -4.94
C ILE A 150 23.38 10.26 -5.29
N LYS A 151 23.63 10.89 -6.47
CA LYS A 151 24.97 11.23 -6.94
C LYS A 151 25.06 12.76 -7.11
N PHE A 152 26.05 13.36 -6.45
CA PHE A 152 26.34 14.78 -6.67
C PHE A 152 26.80 15.01 -8.13
N PRO A 153 26.35 16.09 -8.81
CA PRO A 153 25.47 17.18 -8.35
C PRO A 153 23.97 16.94 -8.56
N TRP A 154 23.52 15.76 -8.95
CA TRP A 154 22.16 15.43 -9.36
C TRP A 154 21.24 15.20 -8.15
N ILE A 155 21.02 16.25 -7.34
CA ILE A 155 20.16 16.20 -6.15
C ILE A 155 18.67 16.01 -6.47
N ASN A 156 18.24 16.19 -7.71
CA ASN A 156 16.88 15.94 -8.17
C ASN A 156 16.42 14.49 -7.96
N HIS A 157 17.33 13.53 -7.92
CA HIS A 157 17.05 12.13 -7.56
C HIS A 157 16.61 11.96 -6.10
N ALA A 158 16.76 12.97 -5.23
CA ALA A 158 16.32 12.93 -3.84
C ALA A 158 14.78 12.92 -3.68
N PHE A 159 14.03 13.33 -4.70
CA PHE A 159 12.57 13.51 -4.59
C PHE A 159 11.74 12.25 -4.86
N HIS A 160 12.21 11.32 -5.68
CA HIS A 160 11.45 10.13 -6.03
C HIS A 160 12.04 8.90 -5.34
N ARG A 161 11.56 8.60 -4.15
CA ARG A 161 12.06 7.48 -3.34
C ARG A 161 11.13 6.28 -3.43
N ASP A 162 11.71 5.09 -3.39
CA ASP A 162 10.96 3.85 -3.35
C ASP A 162 10.54 3.55 -1.91
N HIS A 163 9.29 3.93 -1.59
CA HIS A 163 8.73 3.74 -0.26
C HIS A 163 7.85 2.50 -0.16
N ARG A 164 7.85 1.63 -1.17
CA ARG A 164 7.11 0.37 -1.16
C ARG A 164 7.72 -0.63 -0.18
N LYS A 165 6.94 -1.57 0.27
CA LYS A 165 7.35 -2.72 1.05
C LYS A 165 6.62 -3.91 0.46
N ILE A 166 7.38 -4.71 -0.29
CA ILE A 166 6.86 -5.88 -1.01
C ILE A 166 7.76 -7.08 -0.70
N ALA A 167 7.16 -8.22 -0.40
CA ALA A 167 7.84 -9.50 -0.45
C ALA A 167 6.98 -10.46 -1.27
N ILE A 168 7.62 -11.25 -2.14
CA ILE A 168 6.95 -12.24 -2.99
C ILE A 168 7.71 -13.55 -2.86
N ILE A 169 6.97 -14.63 -2.59
CA ILE A 169 7.51 -15.97 -2.47
C ILE A 169 6.82 -16.84 -3.51
N ASP A 170 7.64 -17.41 -4.43
CA ASP A 170 7.24 -18.31 -5.52
C ASP A 170 6.12 -17.75 -6.42
N GLY A 171 5.90 -16.43 -6.46
CA GLY A 171 4.77 -15.82 -7.15
C GLY A 171 3.40 -16.19 -6.59
N LYS A 172 3.35 -16.91 -5.47
CA LYS A 172 2.13 -17.44 -4.84
C LYS A 172 1.69 -16.64 -3.63
N ILE A 173 2.66 -16.12 -2.90
CA ILE A 173 2.42 -15.36 -1.66
C ILE A 173 3.06 -14.01 -1.81
N GLY A 174 2.30 -12.96 -1.51
CA GLY A 174 2.74 -11.57 -1.51
C GLY A 174 2.49 -10.91 -0.17
N TYR A 175 3.35 -9.98 0.19
CA TYR A 175 3.20 -9.13 1.37
C TYR A 175 3.29 -7.68 0.97
N THR A 176 2.47 -6.84 1.59
CA THR A 176 2.62 -5.37 1.53
C THR A 176 2.10 -4.71 2.80
N GLY A 177 2.51 -3.47 3.05
CA GLY A 177 2.12 -2.74 4.25
C GLY A 177 3.11 -1.63 4.64
N GLY A 178 3.12 -1.26 5.92
CA GLY A 178 3.95 -0.16 6.42
C GLY A 178 5.35 -0.56 6.89
N MET A 179 5.57 -1.84 7.28
CA MET A 179 6.78 -2.30 7.97
C MET A 179 7.97 -2.55 7.03
N ASN A 180 9.12 -1.98 7.35
CA ASN A 180 10.41 -2.36 6.77
C ASN A 180 10.97 -3.63 7.43
N ILE A 181 12.27 -3.92 7.22
CA ILE A 181 12.99 -5.00 7.87
C ILE A 181 13.87 -4.39 8.95
N ALA A 182 13.39 -4.40 10.20
CA ALA A 182 14.10 -3.82 11.34
C ALA A 182 13.55 -4.32 12.68
N ASP A 183 14.46 -4.42 13.68
CA ASP A 183 14.15 -4.91 15.04
C ASP A 183 13.10 -4.07 15.75
N TYR A 184 13.07 -2.75 15.52
CA TYR A 184 12.17 -1.84 16.25
C TYR A 184 10.67 -2.08 15.99
N TYR A 185 10.31 -2.82 14.95
CA TYR A 185 8.92 -3.27 14.75
C TYR A 185 8.48 -4.32 15.79
N ILE A 186 9.45 -4.97 16.47
CA ILE A 186 9.21 -5.91 17.58
C ILE A 186 9.50 -5.23 18.92
N THR A 187 10.67 -4.58 19.03
CA THR A 187 11.19 -4.10 20.31
C THR A 187 10.75 -2.67 20.65
N GLY A 188 10.19 -1.93 19.68
CA GLY A 188 10.02 -0.48 19.81
C GLY A 188 11.36 0.27 19.80
N LEU A 189 11.30 1.55 20.18
CA LEU A 189 12.46 2.41 20.41
C LEU A 189 12.36 3.05 21.80
N PRO A 190 13.48 3.20 22.54
CA PRO A 190 13.46 3.71 23.91
C PRO A 190 12.77 5.09 24.05
N GLU A 191 13.00 6.01 23.10
CA GLU A 191 12.47 7.37 23.13
C GLU A 191 11.00 7.47 22.71
N ILE A 192 10.51 6.49 21.95
CA ILE A 192 9.19 6.49 21.33
C ILE A 192 8.24 5.53 22.05
N GLY A 193 8.76 4.37 22.46
CA GLY A 193 8.00 3.24 22.99
C GLY A 193 7.69 2.22 21.90
N GLU A 194 6.52 1.58 21.96
CA GLU A 194 6.08 0.59 20.99
C GLU A 194 5.98 1.20 19.59
N TRP A 195 6.41 0.40 18.59
CA TRP A 195 6.27 0.74 17.18
C TRP A 195 5.19 -0.13 16.55
N ARG A 196 4.00 0.40 16.44
CA ARG A 196 2.82 -0.29 15.94
C ARG A 196 2.64 -0.04 14.44
N ASP A 197 2.54 -1.09 13.66
CA ASP A 197 2.35 -0.99 12.21
C ASP A 197 1.53 -2.16 11.66
N MET A 198 1.13 -2.10 10.38
CA MET A 198 0.27 -3.06 9.72
C MET A 198 0.90 -3.59 8.44
N HIS A 199 0.78 -4.91 8.23
CA HIS A 199 1.03 -5.58 6.96
C HIS A 199 -0.15 -6.47 6.58
N VAL A 200 -0.24 -6.83 5.32
CA VAL A 200 -1.16 -7.85 4.82
C VAL A 200 -0.37 -8.89 4.03
N LYS A 201 -0.62 -10.16 4.34
CA LYS A 201 -0.24 -11.30 3.52
C LYS A 201 -1.38 -11.60 2.56
N ILE A 202 -1.05 -11.79 1.31
CA ILE A 202 -1.96 -12.09 0.21
C ILE A 202 -1.52 -13.41 -0.43
N LYS A 203 -2.46 -14.31 -0.66
CA LYS A 203 -2.27 -15.52 -1.46
C LYS A 203 -3.37 -15.54 -2.51
N GLY A 204 -3.02 -15.49 -3.79
CA GLY A 204 -3.98 -15.42 -4.88
C GLY A 204 -3.56 -14.50 -6.01
N GLU A 205 -4.49 -14.22 -6.91
CA GLU A 205 -4.25 -13.50 -8.17
C GLU A 205 -3.65 -12.08 -7.97
N ALA A 206 -3.98 -11.39 -6.87
CA ALA A 206 -3.43 -10.07 -6.58
C ALA A 206 -1.89 -10.07 -6.41
N VAL A 207 -1.28 -11.23 -6.14
CA VAL A 207 0.19 -11.37 -6.05
C VAL A 207 0.85 -11.11 -7.41
N ASN A 208 0.18 -11.42 -8.53
CA ASN A 208 0.69 -11.13 -9.87
C ASN A 208 1.01 -9.64 -10.03
N LYS A 209 0.16 -8.76 -9.51
CA LYS A 209 0.42 -7.32 -9.60
C LYS A 209 1.60 -6.85 -8.73
N LEU A 210 1.80 -7.45 -7.56
CA LEU A 210 3.00 -7.19 -6.74
C LEU A 210 4.26 -7.68 -7.46
N GLN A 211 4.18 -8.82 -8.16
CA GLN A 211 5.26 -9.37 -8.96
C GLN A 211 5.61 -8.46 -10.14
N ASP A 212 4.61 -7.91 -10.87
CA ASP A 212 4.82 -6.93 -11.92
C ASP A 212 5.58 -5.69 -11.42
N ILE A 213 5.16 -5.18 -10.26
CA ILE A 213 5.76 -4.00 -9.65
C ILE A 213 7.24 -4.26 -9.33
N PHE A 214 7.54 -5.38 -8.70
CA PHE A 214 8.91 -5.77 -8.36
C PHE A 214 9.78 -5.92 -9.62
N LEU A 215 9.32 -6.72 -10.60
CA LEU A 215 10.11 -7.00 -11.81
C LEU A 215 10.33 -5.74 -12.66
N ASP A 216 9.35 -4.85 -12.79
CA ASP A 216 9.51 -3.57 -13.49
C ASP A 216 10.59 -2.71 -12.81
N MET A 217 10.58 -2.65 -11.48
CA MET A 217 11.57 -1.88 -10.71
C MET A 217 12.96 -2.53 -10.76
N TRP A 218 13.04 -3.85 -10.57
CA TRP A 218 14.29 -4.60 -10.64
C TRP A 218 14.96 -4.46 -11.99
N ASN A 219 14.22 -4.70 -13.08
CA ASN A 219 14.72 -4.62 -14.46
C ASN A 219 15.17 -3.19 -14.81
N THR A 220 14.44 -2.17 -14.36
CA THR A 220 14.81 -0.77 -14.54
C THR A 220 16.13 -0.43 -13.84
N CYS A 221 16.33 -0.90 -12.60
CA CYS A 221 17.53 -0.62 -11.81
C CYS A 221 18.77 -1.32 -12.35
N ASN A 222 18.63 -2.56 -12.80
CA ASN A 222 19.74 -3.44 -13.17
C ASN A 222 19.96 -3.55 -14.67
N LYS A 223 19.11 -2.92 -15.49
CA LYS A 223 19.11 -3.05 -16.96
C LYS A 223 19.02 -4.52 -17.40
N GLN A 224 18.26 -5.30 -16.67
CA GLN A 224 17.97 -6.70 -16.93
C GLN A 224 16.59 -6.83 -17.59
N ASN A 225 16.26 -8.02 -18.07
CA ASN A 225 14.95 -8.35 -18.62
C ASN A 225 14.49 -9.68 -18.01
N ILE A 226 14.37 -9.71 -16.69
CA ILE A 226 13.87 -10.86 -15.95
C ILE A 226 12.35 -10.89 -16.04
N GLY A 227 11.81 -12.04 -16.39
CA GLY A 227 10.37 -12.26 -16.54
C GLY A 227 10.08 -13.68 -17.03
N GLY A 228 8.84 -13.92 -17.38
CA GLY A 228 8.35 -15.19 -17.88
C GLY A 228 7.32 -15.83 -16.96
N LEU A 229 6.58 -16.79 -17.49
CA LEU A 229 5.43 -17.41 -16.83
C LEU A 229 5.78 -18.10 -15.49
N ALA A 230 7.03 -18.55 -15.32
CA ALA A 230 7.48 -19.17 -14.08
C ALA A 230 7.32 -18.27 -12.83
N TYR A 231 7.28 -16.94 -13.00
CA TYR A 231 7.04 -15.99 -11.92
C TYR A 231 5.54 -15.76 -11.62
N TYR A 232 4.63 -16.32 -12.44
CA TYR A 232 3.19 -16.08 -12.38
C TYR A 232 2.40 -17.41 -12.35
N PRO A 233 2.51 -18.20 -11.29
CA PRO A 233 1.86 -19.51 -11.21
C PRO A 233 0.34 -19.46 -11.32
N TYR A 234 -0.30 -18.37 -10.89
CA TYR A 234 -1.75 -18.18 -11.03
C TYR A 234 -2.22 -17.98 -12.47
N ASN A 235 -1.31 -17.70 -13.42
CA ASN A 235 -1.63 -17.61 -14.84
C ASN A 235 -1.49 -18.97 -15.57
N ILE A 236 -0.73 -19.92 -15.00
CA ILE A 236 -0.43 -21.23 -15.61
C ILE A 236 -1.39 -22.29 -15.11
N ASP A 237 -1.53 -22.35 -13.81
CA ASP A 237 -2.43 -23.28 -13.16
C ASP A 237 -3.76 -22.57 -12.95
N SER A 238 -4.86 -23.19 -13.42
CA SER A 238 -6.19 -22.90 -12.90
C SER A 238 -6.24 -23.37 -11.45
N ILE A 239 -5.32 -22.89 -10.62
CA ILE A 239 -5.33 -23.10 -9.17
C ILE A 239 -6.59 -22.42 -8.69
N CYS A 240 -7.65 -23.22 -8.74
CA CYS A 240 -8.98 -22.84 -8.36
C CYS A 240 -8.91 -22.30 -6.94
N CYS A 241 -9.05 -21.03 -6.86
CA CYS A 241 -9.13 -20.34 -5.61
C CYS A 241 -10.34 -20.86 -4.87
N THR A 242 -10.22 -20.91 -3.60
CA THR A 242 -11.27 -21.31 -2.67
C THR A 242 -12.60 -20.61 -3.03
N LYS A 243 -13.69 -21.37 -3.06
CA LYS A 243 -15.05 -20.81 -3.13
C LYS A 243 -15.17 -19.72 -2.05
N GLY A 244 -15.36 -18.44 -2.46
CA GLY A 244 -15.45 -17.31 -1.54
C GLY A 244 -14.14 -16.52 -1.38
N GLY A 245 -13.28 -16.48 -2.38
CA GLY A 245 -12.08 -15.64 -2.39
C GLY A 245 -12.40 -14.15 -2.22
N LYS A 246 -11.48 -13.43 -1.56
CA LYS A 246 -11.66 -12.00 -1.28
C LYS A 246 -11.29 -11.13 -2.48
N ASN A 247 -12.00 -10.02 -2.66
CA ASN A 247 -11.73 -9.06 -3.74
C ASN A 247 -10.62 -8.09 -3.34
N VAL A 248 -9.58 -7.99 -4.17
CA VAL A 248 -8.40 -7.15 -3.91
C VAL A 248 -7.98 -6.39 -5.15
N ALA A 249 -7.71 -5.11 -5.02
CA ALA A 249 -7.06 -4.29 -6.03
C ALA A 249 -5.71 -3.78 -5.50
N ILE A 250 -4.62 -4.07 -6.19
CA ILE A 250 -3.31 -3.51 -5.88
C ILE A 250 -3.16 -2.19 -6.64
N VAL A 251 -3.09 -1.11 -5.88
CA VAL A 251 -2.90 0.24 -6.43
C VAL A 251 -1.43 0.63 -6.31
N ASP A 252 -0.79 0.82 -7.45
CA ASP A 252 0.61 1.23 -7.56
C ASP A 252 0.73 2.69 -7.97
N ARG A 253 1.46 3.46 -7.17
CA ARG A 253 1.87 4.80 -7.55
C ARG A 253 3.28 4.79 -8.11
N TYR A 254 3.39 5.07 -9.39
CA TYR A 254 4.65 5.27 -10.10
C TYR A 254 4.78 6.78 -10.44
N PRO A 255 5.77 7.53 -9.92
CA PRO A 255 5.84 8.99 -10.05
C PRO A 255 5.68 9.54 -11.48
N LYS A 256 6.23 8.85 -12.46
CA LYS A 256 6.17 9.27 -13.88
C LYS A 256 4.96 8.70 -14.63
N ARG A 257 4.54 7.44 -14.35
CA ARG A 257 3.48 6.74 -15.11
C ARG A 257 2.10 6.98 -14.53
N THR A 258 1.97 6.93 -13.20
CA THR A 258 0.69 7.04 -12.48
C THR A 258 0.71 8.12 -11.38
N PRO A 259 1.14 9.37 -11.68
CA PRO A 259 1.48 10.38 -10.66
C PRO A 259 0.31 10.82 -9.79
N LYS A 260 -0.93 10.59 -10.22
CA LYS A 260 -2.14 11.06 -9.54
C LYS A 260 -3.00 9.91 -8.99
N VAL A 261 -2.69 8.65 -9.33
CA VAL A 261 -3.58 7.51 -9.07
C VAL A 261 -3.90 7.35 -7.59
N MET A 262 -2.89 7.18 -6.74
CA MET A 262 -3.07 6.93 -5.31
C MET A 262 -3.91 8.03 -4.63
N ARG A 263 -3.56 9.30 -4.90
CA ARG A 263 -4.27 10.47 -4.38
C ARG A 263 -5.73 10.51 -4.78
N LYS A 264 -6.03 10.13 -6.04
CA LYS A 264 -7.40 10.11 -6.55
C LYS A 264 -8.19 8.91 -6.00
N VAL A 265 -7.56 7.73 -5.89
CA VAL A 265 -8.19 6.54 -5.30
C VAL A 265 -8.59 6.81 -3.85
N TYR A 266 -7.70 7.37 -3.03
CA TYR A 266 -8.04 7.76 -1.67
C TYR A 266 -9.16 8.80 -1.59
N ALA A 267 -9.13 9.81 -2.46
CA ALA A 267 -10.20 10.81 -2.49
C ALA A 267 -11.55 10.18 -2.88
N LYS A 268 -11.56 9.33 -3.89
CA LYS A 268 -12.77 8.60 -4.32
C LYS A 268 -13.29 7.68 -3.22
N ALA A 269 -12.41 6.96 -2.54
CA ALA A 269 -12.77 6.12 -1.41
C ALA A 269 -13.46 6.92 -0.29
N ILE A 270 -12.93 8.10 0.07
CA ILE A 270 -13.55 8.98 1.07
C ILE A 270 -14.89 9.57 0.55
N GLU A 271 -14.95 9.95 -0.73
CA GLU A 271 -16.15 10.53 -1.34
C GLU A 271 -17.30 9.53 -1.51
N SER A 272 -16.98 8.23 -1.65
CA SER A 272 -17.96 7.14 -1.79
C SER A 272 -18.63 6.76 -0.48
N ALA A 273 -18.01 7.10 0.66
CA ALA A 273 -18.52 6.75 1.98
C ALA A 273 -19.94 7.29 2.21
N LYS A 274 -20.79 6.45 2.81
CA LYS A 274 -22.18 6.75 3.17
C LYS A 274 -22.37 6.98 4.67
N GLU A 275 -21.61 6.25 5.50
CA GLU A 275 -21.76 6.25 6.95
C GLU A 275 -20.50 6.71 7.66
N LYS A 276 -19.36 6.08 7.36
CA LYS A 276 -18.14 6.28 8.14
C LYS A 276 -16.86 6.09 7.34
N VAL A 277 -15.88 6.94 7.64
CA VAL A 277 -14.46 6.76 7.23
C VAL A 277 -13.59 6.78 8.48
N GLN A 278 -12.74 5.76 8.65
CA GLN A 278 -11.75 5.70 9.72
C GLN A 278 -10.35 5.63 9.09
N ILE A 279 -9.43 6.46 9.56
CA ILE A 279 -8.07 6.59 9.02
C ILE A 279 -7.08 6.49 10.17
N ILE A 280 -6.03 5.66 10.01
CA ILE A 280 -4.80 5.73 10.81
C ILE A 280 -3.65 6.08 9.89
N ASN A 281 -2.91 7.13 10.21
CA ASN A 281 -1.77 7.54 9.40
C ASN A 281 -0.71 8.30 10.22
N PRO A 282 0.60 7.90 10.14
CA PRO A 282 1.65 8.44 11.00
C PRO A 282 2.04 9.88 10.68
N TYR A 283 2.08 10.23 9.40
CA TYR A 283 2.52 11.55 8.92
C TYR A 283 1.36 12.24 8.20
N PHE A 284 0.36 12.60 8.99
CA PHE A 284 -0.92 13.09 8.49
C PHE A 284 -0.86 14.58 8.13
N THR A 285 -0.38 14.86 6.91
CA THR A 285 -0.38 16.20 6.30
C THR A 285 -1.01 16.17 4.90
N PRO A 286 -2.32 15.85 4.83
CA PRO A 286 -3.00 15.50 3.59
C PRO A 286 -2.98 16.63 2.55
N THR A 287 -2.88 16.23 1.28
CA THR A 287 -2.97 17.14 0.14
C THR A 287 -4.32 17.85 0.08
N LYS A 288 -4.40 18.93 -0.71
CA LYS A 288 -5.66 19.63 -0.96
C LYS A 288 -6.78 18.71 -1.47
N THR A 289 -6.44 17.70 -2.28
CA THR A 289 -7.40 16.73 -2.82
C THR A 289 -8.04 15.92 -1.69
N ILE A 290 -7.21 15.31 -0.83
CA ILE A 290 -7.70 14.53 0.33
C ILE A 290 -8.47 15.41 1.32
N THR A 291 -7.94 16.60 1.61
CA THR A 291 -8.61 17.57 2.51
C THR A 291 -10.00 17.96 2.00
N LYS A 292 -10.17 18.14 0.67
CA LYS A 292 -11.48 18.42 0.05
C LYS A 292 -12.43 17.24 0.18
N ALA A 293 -11.96 16.02 -0.07
CA ALA A 293 -12.76 14.80 0.08
C ALA A 293 -13.26 14.62 1.52
N ILE A 294 -12.38 14.78 2.52
CA ILE A 294 -12.75 14.71 3.95
C ILE A 294 -13.83 15.76 4.29
N LYS A 295 -13.64 17.01 3.85
CA LYS A 295 -14.63 18.07 4.09
C LYS A 295 -15.99 17.75 3.43
N ALA A 296 -15.96 17.26 2.20
CA ALA A 296 -17.19 16.90 1.49
C ALA A 296 -17.93 15.75 2.19
N ALA A 297 -17.20 14.74 2.67
CA ALA A 297 -17.76 13.62 3.43
C ALA A 297 -18.42 14.12 4.74
N THR A 298 -17.72 14.93 5.54
CA THR A 298 -18.29 15.48 6.79
C THR A 298 -19.50 16.38 6.54
N GLN A 299 -19.52 17.15 5.45
CA GLN A 299 -20.66 17.98 5.06
C GLN A 299 -21.89 17.16 4.65
N LYS A 300 -21.69 15.95 4.13
CA LYS A 300 -22.76 14.99 3.82
C LYS A 300 -23.26 14.21 5.04
N GLY A 301 -22.69 14.45 6.22
CA GLY A 301 -23.05 13.73 7.44
C GLY A 301 -22.26 12.44 7.67
N VAL A 302 -21.30 12.11 6.80
CA VAL A 302 -20.40 10.95 6.99
C VAL A 302 -19.51 11.20 8.22
N LYS A 303 -19.47 10.24 9.12
CA LYS A 303 -18.61 10.29 10.29
C LYS A 303 -17.15 10.00 9.89
N VAL A 304 -16.28 11.01 9.97
CA VAL A 304 -14.85 10.86 9.65
C VAL A 304 -14.04 10.86 10.95
N GLU A 305 -13.40 9.73 11.25
CA GLU A 305 -12.54 9.53 12.41
C GLU A 305 -11.08 9.36 11.94
N ILE A 306 -10.17 10.15 12.51
CA ILE A 306 -8.75 10.14 12.11
C ILE A 306 -7.89 9.95 13.35
N MET A 307 -7.04 8.92 13.35
CA MET A 307 -6.07 8.66 14.39
C MET A 307 -4.67 9.02 13.90
N ILE A 308 -3.97 9.82 14.66
CA ILE A 308 -2.58 10.24 14.42
C ILE A 308 -1.75 9.94 15.67
N PRO A 309 -0.45 9.62 15.54
CA PRO A 309 0.39 9.36 16.70
C PRO A 309 0.72 10.64 17.45
N GLY A 310 0.79 10.54 18.78
CA GLY A 310 1.26 11.62 19.65
C GLY A 310 2.78 11.74 19.70
N LYS A 311 3.50 10.66 19.38
CA LYS A 311 4.96 10.59 19.25
C LYS A 311 5.35 10.19 17.82
N SER A 312 6.56 10.51 17.38
CA SER A 312 7.06 10.15 16.05
C SER A 312 8.59 10.08 16.08
N ASP A 313 9.14 9.32 15.15
CA ASP A 313 10.58 9.28 14.83
C ASP A 313 11.10 10.59 14.22
N ILE A 314 10.20 11.42 13.68
CA ILE A 314 10.51 12.75 13.16
C ILE A 314 9.91 13.80 14.12
N PRO A 315 10.72 14.56 14.88
CA PRO A 315 10.26 15.40 16.00
C PRO A 315 9.19 16.45 15.65
N PHE A 316 9.17 16.96 14.42
CA PHE A 316 8.26 18.05 14.02
C PHE A 316 6.90 17.56 13.51
N THR A 317 6.82 16.29 13.09
CA THR A 317 5.63 15.77 12.40
C THR A 317 4.40 15.70 13.29
N PRO A 318 4.45 15.35 14.59
CA PRO A 318 3.26 15.38 15.44
C PRO A 318 2.62 16.77 15.52
N ASN A 319 3.44 17.83 15.67
CA ASN A 319 2.92 19.18 15.76
C ASN A 319 2.26 19.66 14.46
N ALA A 320 2.87 19.34 13.30
CA ALA A 320 2.29 19.64 11.99
C ALA A 320 0.98 18.86 11.76
N SER A 321 0.97 17.57 12.10
CA SER A 321 -0.23 16.72 11.99
C SER A 321 -1.36 17.21 12.89
N ILE A 322 -1.08 17.57 14.15
CA ILE A 322 -2.07 18.12 15.09
C ILE A 322 -2.62 19.46 14.58
N TYR A 323 -1.77 20.34 14.03
CA TYR A 323 -2.22 21.62 13.47
C TYR A 323 -3.20 21.44 12.33
N ILE A 324 -2.90 20.53 11.38
CA ILE A 324 -3.76 20.26 10.24
C ILE A 324 -5.02 19.51 10.67
N ALA A 325 -4.87 18.50 11.52
CA ALA A 325 -5.99 17.74 12.09
C ALA A 325 -6.98 18.66 12.83
N ASN A 326 -6.50 19.66 13.56
CA ASN A 326 -7.37 20.67 14.19
C ASN A 326 -8.18 21.50 13.16
N LYS A 327 -7.62 21.76 11.96
CA LYS A 327 -8.40 22.39 10.88
C LYS A 327 -9.53 21.47 10.38
N LEU A 328 -9.29 20.15 10.29
CA LEU A 328 -10.29 19.17 9.90
C LEU A 328 -11.33 18.94 11.01
N ARG A 329 -10.90 18.93 12.29
CA ARG A 329 -11.81 18.90 13.44
C ARG A 329 -12.83 20.05 13.39
N LYS A 330 -12.38 21.26 13.06
CA LYS A 330 -13.28 22.44 12.87
C LYS A 330 -14.25 22.27 11.69
N LYS A 331 -14.05 21.25 10.85
CA LYS A 331 -14.90 20.90 9.72
C LYS A 331 -15.72 19.62 9.95
N GLY A 332 -15.75 19.13 11.19
CA GLY A 332 -16.60 18.02 11.60
C GLY A 332 -15.92 16.65 11.69
N ALA A 333 -14.61 16.53 11.44
CA ALA A 333 -13.90 15.29 11.66
C ALA A 333 -13.57 15.08 13.16
N ASP A 334 -13.70 13.85 13.65
CA ASP A 334 -13.23 13.41 14.96
C ASP A 334 -11.75 13.01 14.86
N ILE A 335 -10.91 13.59 15.73
CA ILE A 335 -9.47 13.34 15.72
C ILE A 335 -9.05 12.68 17.02
N TYR A 336 -8.24 11.63 16.92
CA TYR A 336 -7.67 10.89 18.04
C TYR A 336 -6.15 10.93 17.98
N ILE A 337 -5.51 11.25 19.11
CA ILE A 337 -4.06 11.29 19.28
C ILE A 337 -3.67 10.03 20.04
N TYR A 338 -3.04 9.07 19.37
CA TYR A 338 -2.62 7.82 19.96
C TYR A 338 -1.43 8.00 20.91
N ASN A 339 -1.51 7.46 22.12
CA ASN A 339 -0.52 7.64 23.20
C ASN A 339 0.32 6.38 23.47
N GLY A 340 -0.07 5.21 22.96
CA GLY A 340 0.58 3.92 23.23
C GLY A 340 1.96 3.74 22.57
N GLY A 341 2.50 4.78 21.94
CA GLY A 341 3.77 4.72 21.22
C GLY A 341 3.68 5.39 19.85
N PHE A 342 4.36 4.84 18.84
CA PHE A 342 4.28 5.33 17.46
C PHE A 342 3.40 4.44 16.60
N HIS A 343 2.21 4.91 16.31
CA HIS A 343 1.30 4.21 15.39
C HIS A 343 1.65 4.51 13.94
N HIS A 344 2.46 3.66 13.34
CA HIS A 344 3.00 3.86 11.99
C HIS A 344 2.15 3.23 10.87
N SER A 345 0.97 2.66 11.17
CA SER A 345 0.08 2.06 10.16
C SER A 345 -0.46 3.09 9.17
N LYS A 346 -0.65 2.66 7.93
CA LYS A 346 -1.27 3.42 6.85
C LYS A 346 -2.49 2.65 6.37
N ILE A 347 -3.60 2.86 7.07
CA ILE A 347 -4.85 2.14 6.85
C ILE A 347 -6.03 3.10 6.78
N MET A 348 -7.03 2.72 6.02
CA MET A 348 -8.31 3.39 5.98
C MET A 348 -9.42 2.34 5.84
N MET A 349 -10.51 2.51 6.57
CA MET A 349 -11.72 1.71 6.50
C MET A 349 -12.88 2.59 6.08
N VAL A 350 -13.76 2.07 5.23
CA VAL A 350 -14.93 2.78 4.70
C VAL A 350 -16.16 1.91 4.87
N ASP A 351 -17.16 2.42 5.58
CA ASP A 351 -18.51 1.86 5.78
C ASP A 351 -18.57 0.37 6.17
N SER A 352 -17.52 -0.17 6.80
CA SER A 352 -17.39 -1.61 7.08
C SER A 352 -17.43 -2.52 5.85
N THR A 353 -17.32 -1.97 4.64
CA THR A 353 -17.41 -2.69 3.37
C THR A 353 -16.06 -2.97 2.74
N TYR A 354 -15.13 -2.02 2.85
CA TYR A 354 -13.78 -2.19 2.33
C TYR A 354 -12.74 -1.39 3.14
N CYS A 355 -11.50 -1.77 2.97
CA CYS A 355 -10.36 -1.11 3.63
C CYS A 355 -9.14 -1.03 2.70
N THR A 356 -8.13 -0.30 3.14
CA THR A 356 -6.82 -0.32 2.48
C THR A 356 -5.69 -0.46 3.50
N VAL A 357 -4.70 -1.28 3.14
CA VAL A 357 -3.45 -1.48 3.87
C VAL A 357 -2.29 -1.30 2.88
N GLY A 358 -1.27 -0.51 3.24
CA GLY A 358 -0.14 -0.31 2.34
C GLY A 358 0.95 0.59 2.88
N SER A 359 1.76 1.13 1.97
CA SER A 359 2.91 1.96 2.30
C SER A 359 2.61 3.45 2.36
N THR A 360 1.46 3.90 1.80
CA THR A 360 1.18 5.31 1.50
C THR A 360 0.88 6.15 2.74
N ASN A 361 1.73 7.11 3.03
CA ASN A 361 1.42 8.17 3.97
C ASN A 361 0.47 9.20 3.33
N LEU A 362 -0.48 9.71 4.11
CA LEU A 362 -1.36 10.80 3.66
C LEU A 362 -0.66 12.16 3.80
N ASN A 363 0.49 12.28 3.14
CA ASN A 363 1.26 13.51 3.04
C ASN A 363 1.61 13.85 1.59
N SER A 364 2.19 15.03 1.35
CA SER A 364 2.54 15.46 0.00
C SER A 364 3.67 14.60 -0.59
N ARG A 365 4.61 14.14 0.22
CA ARG A 365 5.73 13.34 -0.23
C ARG A 365 5.26 12.04 -0.86
N SER A 366 4.53 11.22 -0.11
CA SER A 366 3.98 9.95 -0.60
C SER A 366 3.01 10.13 -1.77
N LEU A 367 2.16 11.16 -1.73
CA LEU A 367 1.11 11.34 -2.74
C LEU A 367 1.58 12.08 -4.01
N HIS A 368 2.78 12.71 -4.03
CA HIS A 368 3.28 13.45 -5.20
C HIS A 368 4.63 12.98 -5.71
N TYR A 369 5.47 12.36 -4.87
CA TYR A 369 6.87 12.11 -5.22
C TYR A 369 7.27 10.63 -5.13
N ASP A 370 6.93 9.93 -4.04
CA ASP A 370 7.45 8.58 -3.78
C ASP A 370 6.72 7.51 -4.60
N TYR A 371 7.37 6.36 -4.81
CA TYR A 371 6.73 5.13 -5.24
C TYR A 371 6.01 4.53 -4.05
N GLU A 372 4.77 4.16 -4.21
CA GLU A 372 3.91 3.65 -3.14
C GLU A 372 3.03 2.50 -3.64
N VAL A 373 2.66 1.60 -2.77
CA VAL A 373 1.74 0.50 -3.07
C VAL A 373 0.75 0.29 -1.94
N ASN A 374 -0.53 0.10 -2.29
CA ASN A 374 -1.58 -0.24 -1.35
C ASN A 374 -2.44 -1.38 -1.89
N ALA A 375 -2.82 -2.30 -1.00
CA ALA A 375 -3.92 -3.21 -1.24
C ALA A 375 -5.24 -2.54 -0.82
N PHE A 376 -6.18 -2.40 -1.74
CA PHE A 376 -7.57 -2.07 -1.48
C PHE A 376 -8.35 -3.37 -1.42
N ILE A 377 -8.95 -3.65 -0.29
CA ILE A 377 -9.55 -4.94 0.07
C ILE A 377 -11.04 -4.74 0.24
N PHE A 378 -11.82 -5.32 -0.67
CA PHE A 378 -13.28 -5.24 -0.68
C PHE A 378 -13.84 -6.49 0.01
N ASP A 379 -13.70 -6.51 1.34
CA ASP A 379 -14.11 -7.61 2.20
C ASP A 379 -14.57 -7.09 3.58
N PRO A 380 -15.85 -7.26 3.92
CA PRO A 380 -16.39 -6.79 5.19
C PRO A 380 -15.75 -7.42 6.43
N GLU A 381 -15.34 -8.68 6.36
CA GLU A 381 -14.70 -9.39 7.47
C GLU A 381 -13.35 -8.75 7.82
N THR A 382 -12.45 -8.61 6.82
CA THR A 382 -11.15 -7.96 6.98
C THR A 382 -11.31 -6.50 7.43
N THR A 383 -12.31 -5.80 6.89
CA THR A 383 -12.59 -4.41 7.27
C THR A 383 -13.06 -4.31 8.72
N SER A 384 -13.93 -5.22 9.17
CA SER A 384 -14.42 -5.30 10.56
C SER A 384 -13.30 -5.60 11.56
N GLU A 385 -12.32 -6.42 11.17
CA GLU A 385 -11.14 -6.70 11.98
C GLU A 385 -10.30 -5.43 12.22
N LEU A 386 -10.09 -4.60 11.18
CA LEU A 386 -9.40 -3.31 11.31
C LEU A 386 -10.21 -2.28 12.10
N ILE A 387 -11.53 -2.26 11.95
CA ILE A 387 -12.41 -1.39 12.74
C ILE A 387 -12.35 -1.76 14.24
N THR A 388 -12.28 -3.05 14.54
CA THR A 388 -12.13 -3.53 15.91
C THR A 388 -10.81 -3.07 16.52
N MET A 389 -9.72 -3.21 15.76
CA MET A 389 -8.40 -2.70 16.16
C MET A 389 -8.43 -1.18 16.37
N PHE A 390 -9.05 -0.42 15.48
CA PHE A 390 -9.18 1.03 15.62
C PHE A 390 -9.90 1.42 16.93
N LYS A 391 -10.97 0.68 17.30
CA LYS A 391 -11.71 0.91 18.56
C LYS A 391 -10.86 0.59 19.79
N GLU A 392 -10.03 -0.45 19.74
CA GLU A 392 -9.10 -0.75 20.83
C GLU A 392 -8.06 0.37 20.96
N ASP A 393 -7.47 0.80 19.87
CA ASP A 393 -6.49 1.89 19.83
C ASP A 393 -7.08 3.25 20.28
N GLN A 394 -8.39 3.44 20.11
CA GLN A 394 -9.09 4.63 20.66
C GLN A 394 -9.04 4.69 22.18
N LYS A 395 -8.98 3.56 22.88
CA LYS A 395 -8.91 3.53 24.36
C LYS A 395 -7.60 4.14 24.85
N ASP A 396 -6.52 3.96 24.08
CA ASP A 396 -5.20 4.53 24.35
C ASP A 396 -4.98 5.88 23.65
N SER A 397 -6.06 6.52 23.22
CA SER A 397 -6.00 7.78 22.49
C SER A 397 -6.67 8.93 23.23
N THR A 398 -6.13 10.12 23.07
CA THR A 398 -6.77 11.36 23.53
C THR A 398 -7.52 12.02 22.38
N LYS A 399 -8.81 12.33 22.58
CA LYS A 399 -9.60 13.04 21.58
C LYS A 399 -9.12 14.50 21.48
N LEU A 400 -8.77 14.96 20.28
CA LEU A 400 -8.42 16.34 20.01
C LEU A 400 -9.66 17.23 20.06
N THR A 401 -9.87 17.89 21.20
CA THR A 401 -10.95 18.87 21.39
C THR A 401 -10.46 20.29 21.13
N LYS A 402 -11.37 21.27 21.22
CA LYS A 402 -11.02 22.70 21.17
C LYS A 402 -10.17 23.08 22.38
N GLU A 403 -10.49 22.55 23.56
CA GLU A 403 -9.82 22.75 24.83
C GLU A 403 -8.41 22.16 24.76
N TYR A 404 -8.26 20.88 24.38
CA TYR A 404 -6.95 20.24 24.17
C TYR A 404 -6.03 21.11 23.29
N TYR A 405 -6.55 21.62 22.14
CA TYR A 405 -5.74 22.43 21.24
C TYR A 405 -5.37 23.79 21.85
N LYS A 406 -6.22 24.39 22.69
CA LYS A 406 -5.93 25.64 23.39
C LYS A 406 -4.88 25.45 24.50
N ASP A 407 -4.87 24.30 25.14
CA ASP A 407 -3.95 23.96 26.24
C ASP A 407 -2.54 23.60 25.75
N LEU A 408 -2.38 23.37 24.43
CA LEU A 408 -1.05 23.23 23.84
C LEU A 408 -0.26 24.55 24.03
N SER A 409 1.00 24.41 24.42
CA SER A 409 1.86 25.59 24.57
C SER A 409 1.90 26.44 23.31
N PRO A 410 2.04 27.79 23.43
CA PRO A 410 2.15 28.69 22.28
C PRO A 410 3.26 28.24 21.31
N TRP A 411 4.36 27.72 21.85
CA TRP A 411 5.47 27.21 21.08
C TRP A 411 5.07 25.99 20.22
N LYS A 412 4.39 25.00 20.78
CA LYS A 412 3.91 23.83 20.01
C LYS A 412 2.95 24.25 18.90
N ARG A 413 2.06 25.19 19.16
CA ARG A 413 1.14 25.74 18.15
C ARG A 413 1.88 26.48 17.04
N PHE A 414 2.89 27.26 17.40
CA PHE A 414 3.75 27.97 16.44
C PHE A 414 4.54 26.97 15.57
N VAL A 415 5.19 25.99 16.18
CA VAL A 415 5.92 24.94 15.45
C VAL A 415 4.99 24.19 14.48
N GLY A 416 3.77 23.84 14.91
CA GLY A 416 2.79 23.20 14.05
C GLY A 416 2.38 24.06 12.85
N TRP A 417 2.15 25.35 13.08
CA TRP A 417 1.86 26.32 12.03
C TRP A 417 3.05 26.49 11.07
N PHE A 418 4.24 26.66 11.60
CA PHE A 418 5.46 26.85 10.80
C PHE A 418 5.78 25.61 9.97
N ALA A 419 5.79 24.41 10.58
CA ALA A 419 6.02 23.16 9.89
C ALA A 419 4.98 22.90 8.78
N HIS A 420 3.72 23.34 8.98
CA HIS A 420 2.69 23.24 7.95
C HIS A 420 3.07 23.98 6.65
N LEU A 421 3.85 25.03 6.68
CA LEU A 421 4.27 25.76 5.47
C LEU A 421 5.15 24.90 4.56
N PHE A 422 5.84 23.90 5.14
CA PHE A 422 6.73 22.98 4.42
C PHE A 422 6.05 21.68 4.02
N THR A 423 4.80 21.43 4.43
CA THR A 423 4.07 20.20 4.10
C THR A 423 3.91 19.91 2.61
N PRO A 424 3.99 20.85 1.65
CA PRO A 424 4.06 20.53 0.24
C PRO A 424 5.32 19.77 -0.17
N PHE A 425 6.36 19.78 0.66
CA PHE A 425 7.67 19.20 0.36
C PHE A 425 8.02 18.00 1.26
N ILE A 426 7.21 17.75 2.31
CA ILE A 426 7.45 16.73 3.33
C ILE A 426 6.40 15.61 3.25
#